data_4be7ed0d4d60c4439fcc2f6cafe5ca06
#
_entry.id   4be7ed0d4d60c4439fcc2f6cafe5ca06
#
_cell.length_a   1.000
_cell.length_b   1.000
_cell.length_c   1.000
_cell.angle_alpha   90.00
_cell.angle_beta   90.00
_cell.angle_gamma   90.00
#
_symmetry.space_group_name_H-M   'P 1'
#
loop_
_entity.id
_entity.type
_entity.pdbx_description
1 polymer ?
#
loop_
_entity_poly.entity_id
_entity_poly.type
_entity_poly.pdbx_seq_one_letter_code
_entity_poly.pdbx_strand_id
1 'polypeptide(L)'
;GAFPVYPRGNTQEAAGTDEGACALRVVSFRSPVPLDDVLAFYHTRALANGYSAEHVKAAGDNIISGTQGDAAFVVYGRRLPSGLTEIDLVTSNP
;
A
#
# COMPACT_ATOMS: atom_id res chain seq x y z
N GLY A 1 3.33 7.84 9.40
CA GLY A 1 1.95 7.74 9.03
C GLY A 1 1.36 6.36 9.24
N ALA A 2 0.10 6.21 8.85
CA ALA A 2 -0.63 4.95 9.03
C ALA A 2 -0.09 3.81 8.16
N PHE A 3 0.58 4.15 7.04
CA PHE A 3 1.03 3.17 6.06
C PHE A 3 2.53 3.28 5.83
N PRO A 4 3.33 2.67 6.70
CA PRO A 4 4.77 2.65 6.52
C PRO A 4 5.17 1.67 5.41
N VAL A 5 6.41 1.79 4.92
CA VAL A 5 6.99 0.73 4.10
C VAL A 5 7.07 -0.53 4.97
N TYR A 6 6.66 -1.66 4.39
CA TYR A 6 6.69 -2.92 5.13
C TYR A 6 8.12 -3.23 5.59
N PRO A 7 8.30 -3.62 6.86
CA PRO A 7 9.63 -4.03 7.34
C PRO A 7 10.21 -5.10 6.41
N ARG A 8 11.52 -5.01 6.10
CA ARG A 8 12.24 -5.87 5.16
C ARG A 8 11.94 -5.56 3.68
N GLY A 9 11.21 -4.47 3.41
CA GLY A 9 11.04 -4.01 2.04
C GLY A 9 12.21 -3.14 1.60
N ASN A 10 12.56 -3.22 0.31
CA ASN A 10 13.54 -2.34 -0.29
C ASN A 10 12.79 -1.30 -1.12
N THR A 11 12.81 -0.05 -0.65
CA THR A 11 12.15 1.03 -1.36
C THR A 11 12.86 1.31 -2.67
N GLN A 12 12.12 1.19 -3.76
CA GLN A 12 12.63 1.47 -5.10
C GLN A 12 12.45 2.94 -5.45
N GLU A 13 11.36 3.51 -5.01
CA GLU A 13 10.99 4.86 -5.40
C GLU A 13 10.00 5.42 -4.38
N ALA A 14 10.11 6.72 -4.13
CA ALA A 14 9.13 7.44 -3.34
C ALA A 14 8.93 8.81 -3.96
N ALA A 15 7.67 9.23 -4.11
CA ALA A 15 7.31 10.52 -4.65
C ALA A 15 6.05 11.02 -3.95
N GLY A 16 5.86 12.32 -3.94
CA GLY A 16 4.66 12.88 -3.32
C GLY A 16 4.60 14.37 -3.45
N THR A 17 3.49 14.92 -2.98
CA THR A 17 3.27 16.35 -2.91
C THR A 17 2.61 16.68 -1.59
N ASP A 18 3.02 17.80 -1.00
CA ASP A 18 2.45 18.28 0.26
C ASP A 18 1.50 19.45 0.04
N GLU A 19 1.18 19.76 -1.21
CA GLU A 19 0.38 20.93 -1.53
C GLU A 19 -1.12 20.66 -1.40
N GLY A 20 -1.77 21.49 -0.60
CA GLY A 20 -3.23 21.53 -0.50
C GLY A 20 -3.86 20.27 0.05
N ALA A 21 -5.18 20.15 -0.17
CA ALA A 21 -5.98 19.05 0.33
C ALA A 21 -5.77 17.75 -0.46
N CYS A 22 -5.01 17.81 -1.56
CA CYS A 22 -4.76 16.67 -2.43
C CYS A 22 -3.35 16.13 -2.29
N ALA A 23 -2.75 16.30 -1.09
CA ALA A 23 -1.42 15.76 -0.84
C ALA A 23 -1.41 14.25 -1.10
N LEU A 24 -0.48 13.82 -1.92
CA LEU A 24 -0.32 12.41 -2.26
C LEU A 24 1.08 11.94 -1.89
N ARG A 25 1.13 10.68 -1.48
CA ARG A 25 2.39 10.00 -1.28
C ARG A 25 2.34 8.69 -2.07
N VAL A 26 3.35 8.46 -2.89
CA VAL A 26 3.48 7.22 -3.65
C VAL A 26 4.80 6.58 -3.27
N VAL A 27 4.75 5.32 -2.85
CA VAL A 27 5.93 4.56 -2.48
C VAL A 27 5.86 3.21 -3.16
N SER A 28 6.93 2.83 -3.86
CA SER A 28 7.06 1.51 -4.47
C SER A 28 8.22 0.78 -3.82
N PHE A 29 8.01 -0.50 -3.51
CA PHE A 29 9.07 -1.30 -2.92
C PHE A 29 8.91 -2.78 -3.26
N ARG A 30 9.96 -3.54 -3.05
CA ARG A 30 9.96 -5.00 -3.20
C ARG A 30 10.37 -5.64 -1.89
N SER A 31 9.83 -6.83 -1.64
CA SER A 31 10.07 -7.56 -0.40
C SER A 31 10.18 -9.06 -0.70
N PRO A 32 11.05 -9.78 0.02
CA PRO A 32 11.09 -11.24 -0.07
C PRO A 32 9.94 -11.92 0.69
N VAL A 33 9.16 -11.16 1.45
CA VAL A 33 8.04 -11.70 2.21
C VAL A 33 6.90 -12.07 1.26
N PRO A 34 6.22 -13.22 1.47
CA PRO A 34 5.11 -13.62 0.62
C PRO A 34 4.04 -12.55 0.50
N LEU A 35 3.46 -12.42 -0.70
CA LEU A 35 2.46 -11.39 -1.01
C LEU A 35 1.31 -11.37 -0.01
N ASP A 36 0.77 -12.53 0.35
CA ASP A 36 -0.37 -12.59 1.26
C ASP A 36 -0.04 -12.02 2.64
N ASP A 37 1.18 -12.20 3.11
CA ASP A 37 1.61 -11.67 4.41
C ASP A 37 1.76 -10.15 4.36
N VAL A 38 2.27 -9.62 3.26
CA VAL A 38 2.40 -8.17 3.10
C VAL A 38 1.02 -7.53 3.01
N LEU A 39 0.12 -8.14 2.23
CA LEU A 39 -1.25 -7.63 2.11
C LEU A 39 -1.98 -7.67 3.45
N ALA A 40 -1.82 -8.74 4.22
CA ALA A 40 -2.41 -8.85 5.55
C ALA A 40 -1.93 -7.74 6.48
N PHE A 41 -0.65 -7.39 6.40
CA PHE A 41 -0.08 -6.30 7.17
C PHE A 41 -0.81 -4.97 6.86
N TYR A 42 -0.96 -4.63 5.59
CA TYR A 42 -1.61 -3.37 5.22
C TYR A 42 -3.11 -3.37 5.51
N HIS A 43 -3.77 -4.50 5.33
CA HIS A 43 -5.18 -4.64 5.69
C HIS A 43 -5.38 -4.38 7.18
N THR A 44 -4.56 -5.00 8.01
CA THR A 44 -4.61 -4.83 9.46
C THR A 44 -4.31 -3.38 9.87
N ARG A 45 -3.29 -2.78 9.26
CA ARG A 45 -2.94 -1.37 9.53
C ARG A 45 -4.09 -0.43 9.19
N ALA A 46 -4.75 -0.67 8.05
CA ALA A 46 -5.87 0.16 7.64
C ALA A 46 -6.99 0.13 8.67
N LEU A 47 -7.40 -1.07 9.07
CA LEU A 47 -8.46 -1.22 10.07
C LEU A 47 -8.06 -0.62 11.41
N ALA A 48 -6.83 -0.83 11.84
CA ALA A 48 -6.34 -0.30 13.12
C ALA A 48 -6.31 1.23 13.14
N ASN A 49 -6.23 1.86 11.98
CA ASN A 49 -6.21 3.32 11.85
C ASN A 49 -7.56 3.90 11.43
N GLY A 50 -8.62 3.11 11.50
CA GLY A 50 -9.98 3.58 11.25
C GLY A 50 -10.38 3.66 9.78
N TYR A 51 -9.57 3.12 8.86
CA TYR A 51 -9.93 3.08 7.45
C TYR A 51 -10.86 1.91 7.17
N SER A 52 -11.69 2.04 6.14
CA SER A 52 -12.29 0.88 5.52
C SER A 52 -11.19 0.11 4.77
N ALA A 53 -11.44 -1.16 4.44
CA ALA A 53 -10.49 -1.93 3.65
C ALA A 53 -11.24 -2.94 2.81
N GLU A 54 -11.05 -2.87 1.49
CA GLU A 54 -11.58 -3.82 0.54
C GLU A 54 -10.43 -4.46 -0.21
N HIS A 55 -10.55 -5.75 -0.48
CA HIS A 55 -9.55 -6.51 -1.20
C HIS A 55 -10.15 -7.04 -2.50
N VAL A 56 -9.55 -6.66 -3.62
CA VAL A 56 -9.98 -7.09 -4.95
C VAL A 56 -8.81 -7.75 -5.65
N LYS A 57 -9.07 -8.85 -6.33
CA LYS A 57 -8.09 -9.50 -7.20
C LYS A 57 -8.47 -9.24 -8.65
N ALA A 58 -7.53 -8.77 -9.44
CA ALA A 58 -7.76 -8.47 -10.85
C ALA A 58 -6.50 -8.76 -11.66
N ALA A 59 -6.59 -9.68 -12.63
CA ALA A 59 -5.52 -9.98 -13.59
C ALA A 59 -4.15 -10.22 -12.94
N GLY A 60 -4.12 -10.97 -11.85
CA GLY A 60 -2.88 -11.30 -11.14
C GLY A 60 -2.43 -10.25 -10.13
N ASP A 61 -3.09 -9.10 -10.09
CA ASP A 61 -2.84 -8.08 -9.09
C ASP A 61 -3.82 -8.21 -7.94
N ASN A 62 -3.35 -7.85 -6.75
CA ASN A 62 -4.18 -7.74 -5.55
C ASN A 62 -4.23 -6.27 -5.17
N ILE A 63 -5.43 -5.77 -4.94
CA ILE A 63 -5.64 -4.37 -4.64
C ILE A 63 -6.39 -4.28 -3.31
N ILE A 64 -5.80 -3.56 -2.35
CA ILE A 64 -6.48 -3.23 -1.11
C ILE A 64 -6.67 -1.73 -1.09
N SER A 65 -7.89 -1.27 -0.82
CA SER A 65 -8.18 0.15 -0.81
C SER A 65 -9.19 0.49 0.26
N GLY A 66 -9.20 1.74 0.67
CA GLY A 66 -10.17 2.22 1.63
C GLY A 66 -10.03 3.70 1.91
N THR A 67 -10.92 4.18 2.78
CA THR A 67 -10.99 5.60 3.13
C THR A 67 -11.22 5.78 4.62
N GLN A 68 -10.83 6.96 5.10
CA GLN A 68 -11.18 7.44 6.42
C GLN A 68 -11.34 8.96 6.31
N GLY A 69 -12.59 9.46 6.37
CA GLY A 69 -12.85 10.87 6.14
C GLY A 69 -12.34 11.27 4.75
N ASP A 70 -11.48 12.28 4.70
CA ASP A 70 -10.88 12.77 3.46
C ASP A 70 -9.61 12.04 3.06
N ALA A 71 -9.16 11.11 3.87
CA ALA A 71 -7.96 10.33 3.59
C ALA A 71 -8.33 9.05 2.84
N ALA A 72 -7.45 8.60 1.97
CA ALA A 72 -7.63 7.37 1.20
C ALA A 72 -6.29 6.66 1.01
N PHE A 73 -6.36 5.37 0.78
CA PHE A 73 -5.17 4.59 0.43
C PHE A 73 -5.50 3.55 -0.61
N VAL A 74 -4.49 3.17 -1.38
CA VAL A 74 -4.55 2.03 -2.29
C VAL A 74 -3.21 1.29 -2.20
N VAL A 75 -3.27 -0.01 -2.05
CA VAL A 75 -2.11 -0.89 -2.09
C VAL A 75 -2.27 -1.81 -3.28
N TYR A 76 -1.35 -1.75 -4.23
CA TYR A 76 -1.29 -2.68 -5.36
C TYR A 76 -0.18 -3.67 -5.05
N GLY A 77 -0.51 -4.95 -5.07
CA GLY A 77 0.47 -6.00 -4.78
C GLY A 77 0.49 -7.06 -5.85
N ARG A 78 1.68 -7.52 -6.21
CA ARG A 78 1.85 -8.61 -7.15
C ARG A 78 3.09 -9.43 -6.81
N ARG A 79 3.06 -10.69 -7.19
CA ARG A 79 4.23 -11.54 -7.11
C ARG A 79 4.98 -11.50 -8.44
N LEU A 80 6.25 -11.17 -8.38
CA LEU A 80 7.09 -11.11 -9.57
C LEU A 80 7.59 -12.50 -9.96
N PRO A 81 7.99 -12.71 -11.23
CA PRO A 81 8.59 -13.97 -11.66
C PRO A 81 9.82 -14.37 -10.84
N SER A 82 10.51 -13.38 -10.28
CA SER A 82 11.67 -13.62 -9.41
C SER A 82 11.29 -14.24 -8.06
N GLY A 83 10.00 -14.24 -7.71
CA GLY A 83 9.53 -14.67 -6.40
C GLY A 83 9.40 -13.54 -5.40
N LEU A 84 9.89 -12.34 -5.73
CA LEU A 84 9.71 -11.17 -4.87
C LEU A 84 8.28 -10.67 -4.94
N THR A 85 7.84 -10.03 -3.87
CA THR A 85 6.57 -9.29 -3.80
C THR A 85 6.85 -7.84 -4.16
N GLU A 86 6.07 -7.29 -5.10
CA GLU A 86 6.14 -5.87 -5.45
C GLU A 86 4.90 -5.16 -4.96
N ILE A 87 5.10 -4.02 -4.30
CA ILE A 87 4.03 -3.22 -3.73
C ILE A 87 4.14 -1.79 -4.23
N ASP A 88 3.00 -1.24 -4.66
CA ASP A 88 2.84 0.18 -4.91
C ASP A 88 1.80 0.69 -3.90
N LEU A 89 2.22 1.61 -3.05
CA LEU A 89 1.40 2.17 -2.01
C LEU A 89 1.11 3.63 -2.32
N VAL A 90 -0.17 3.97 -2.43
CA VAL A 90 -0.61 5.34 -2.71
C VAL A 90 -1.50 5.79 -1.55
N THR A 91 -1.16 6.92 -0.95
CA THR A 91 -1.97 7.50 0.13
C THR A 91 -2.24 8.97 -0.16
N SER A 92 -3.42 9.42 0.23
CA SER A 92 -3.79 10.84 0.17
C SER A 92 -4.10 11.35 1.56
N ASN A 93 -3.80 12.61 1.79
CA ASN A 93 -3.97 13.28 3.08
C ASN A 93 -3.37 12.44 4.22
N PRO A 94 -2.10 12.03 4.05
CA PRO A 94 -1.44 11.20 5.07
C PRO A 94 -1.16 11.94 6.40
#